data_9dc0035f512108981eced7d758ef84c3
#
_entry.id   9dc0035f512108981eced7d758ef84c3
#
_cell.length_a   1.000
_cell.length_b   1.000
_cell.length_c   1.000
_cell.angle_alpha   90.00
_cell.angle_beta   90.00
_cell.angle_gamma   90.00
#
_symmetry.space_group_name_H-M   'P 1'
#
loop_
_entity.id
_entity.type
_entity.pdbx_description
1 polymer ?
#
loop_
_entity_poly.entity_id
_entity_poly.type
_entity_poly.pdbx_seq_one_letter_code
_entity_poly.pdbx_strand_id
1 'polypeptide(L)'
;QESERYLLWGGKAHIGNGKVIPNSAIGIEDGHISFVADASIIRIDTSSFKVIYLEGKEIYPALIALNTQIGLKEIDQVRQSHDFQETGLLNPNVRALSSFNGESQIIPTLIACGILYVQSCPKGGLLSGKSAFFKLNEWNWEEAAVIQEDGLHINWPRQHHYHYWHWSVERGRKNKNYQKNVDVLTGFFHESKAYNTTKSPLETNLKYAALKAIINGNQKVFIHAYSSAEILNALSFIKDF
;
A
#
# COMPACT_ATOMS: atom_id res chain seq x y z
N GLN A 1 -31.83 2.98 -6.97
CA GLN A 1 -31.22 1.83 -6.29
C GLN A 1 -31.75 1.84 -4.87
N GLU A 2 -32.43 0.76 -4.44
CA GLU A 2 -32.78 0.61 -3.04
C GLU A 2 -31.47 0.55 -2.24
N SER A 3 -31.38 1.36 -1.18
CA SER A 3 -30.27 1.38 -0.24
C SER A 3 -30.14 0.00 0.41
N GLU A 4 -29.04 -0.72 0.15
CA GLU A 4 -28.81 -2.02 0.77
C GLU A 4 -28.43 -1.82 2.23
N ARG A 5 -29.32 -2.26 3.13
CA ARG A 5 -29.12 -2.17 4.58
C ARG A 5 -28.94 -3.57 5.16
N TYR A 6 -27.82 -3.80 5.80
CA TYR A 6 -27.51 -5.05 6.48
C TYR A 6 -27.40 -4.82 7.99
N LEU A 7 -27.90 -5.80 8.77
CA LEU A 7 -27.74 -5.84 10.20
C LEU A 7 -27.05 -7.16 10.58
N LEU A 8 -25.83 -7.09 11.09
CA LEU A 8 -25.14 -8.23 11.67
C LEU A 8 -25.55 -8.33 13.13
N TRP A 9 -26.13 -9.49 13.52
CA TRP A 9 -26.77 -9.64 14.85
C TRP A 9 -26.23 -10.85 15.59
N GLY A 10 -25.89 -10.67 16.88
CA GLY A 10 -25.63 -11.76 17.82
C GLY A 10 -24.19 -12.28 17.83
N GLY A 11 -23.31 -11.79 16.95
CA GLY A 11 -21.90 -12.16 16.94
C GLY A 11 -21.06 -11.43 17.96
N LYS A 12 -19.93 -12.02 18.38
CA LYS A 12 -18.93 -11.35 19.22
C LYS A 12 -18.04 -10.45 18.36
N ALA A 13 -18.15 -9.13 18.52
CA ALA A 13 -17.45 -8.17 17.69
C ALA A 13 -16.16 -7.64 18.35
N HIS A 14 -15.05 -7.75 17.63
CA HIS A 14 -13.77 -7.15 17.95
C HIS A 14 -13.61 -5.89 17.10
N ILE A 15 -13.76 -4.69 17.69
CA ILE A 15 -13.84 -3.44 16.93
C ILE A 15 -12.49 -2.78 16.63
N GLY A 16 -11.38 -3.49 16.85
CA GLY A 16 -10.04 -3.06 16.46
C GLY A 16 -9.33 -2.07 17.40
N ASN A 17 -10.00 -1.60 18.45
CA ASN A 17 -9.45 -0.68 19.46
C ASN A 17 -9.22 -1.32 20.83
N GLY A 18 -9.22 -2.64 20.90
CA GLY A 18 -9.13 -3.43 22.13
C GLY A 18 -10.48 -3.71 22.81
N LYS A 19 -11.57 -3.07 22.38
CA LYS A 19 -12.90 -3.38 22.88
C LYS A 19 -13.52 -4.58 22.17
N VAL A 20 -14.23 -5.39 22.98
CA VAL A 20 -14.98 -6.55 22.49
C VAL A 20 -16.43 -6.40 22.95
N ILE A 21 -17.37 -6.61 22.03
CA ILE A 21 -18.81 -6.61 22.32
C ILE A 21 -19.28 -8.06 22.20
N PRO A 22 -19.62 -8.74 23.31
CA PRO A 22 -19.92 -10.17 23.30
C PRO A 22 -21.16 -10.55 22.48
N ASN A 23 -22.15 -9.66 22.43
CA ASN A 23 -23.38 -9.83 21.67
C ASN A 23 -23.62 -8.53 20.87
N SER A 24 -23.13 -8.49 19.64
CA SER A 24 -23.12 -7.24 18.89
C SER A 24 -24.30 -7.09 17.93
N ALA A 25 -24.67 -5.83 17.71
CA ALA A 25 -25.52 -5.40 16.60
C ALA A 25 -24.74 -4.38 15.77
N ILE A 26 -24.46 -4.68 14.50
CA ILE A 26 -23.72 -3.82 13.58
C ILE A 26 -24.61 -3.51 12.40
N GLY A 27 -24.98 -2.24 12.25
CA GLY A 27 -25.72 -1.74 11.10
C GLY A 27 -24.77 -1.31 10.00
N ILE A 28 -25.08 -1.71 8.77
CA ILE A 28 -24.35 -1.32 7.56
C ILE A 28 -25.36 -0.74 6.59
N GLU A 29 -25.13 0.49 6.13
CA GLU A 29 -25.97 1.21 5.18
C GLU A 29 -25.08 1.80 4.08
N ASP A 30 -25.40 1.53 2.84
CA ASP A 30 -24.66 2.04 1.68
C ASP A 30 -23.14 1.80 1.77
N GLY A 31 -22.74 0.61 2.23
CA GLY A 31 -21.33 0.23 2.37
C GLY A 31 -20.60 0.83 3.58
N HIS A 32 -21.30 1.57 4.44
CA HIS A 32 -20.73 2.18 5.64
C HIS A 32 -21.34 1.59 6.91
N ILE A 33 -20.51 1.50 7.97
CA ILE A 33 -21.01 1.12 9.29
C ILE A 33 -21.79 2.30 9.87
N SER A 34 -23.11 2.15 10.00
CA SER A 34 -23.98 3.20 10.54
C SER A 34 -23.96 3.21 12.08
N PHE A 35 -23.87 2.05 12.71
CA PHE A 35 -23.72 1.93 14.15
C PHE A 35 -23.08 0.60 14.56
N VAL A 36 -22.49 0.57 15.75
CA VAL A 36 -22.00 -0.63 16.44
C VAL A 36 -22.46 -0.57 17.89
N ALA A 37 -23.26 -1.54 18.34
CA ALA A 37 -23.86 -1.55 19.66
C ALA A 37 -23.92 -2.96 20.26
N ASP A 38 -24.31 -3.05 21.53
CA ASP A 38 -24.68 -4.31 22.17
C ASP A 38 -26.13 -4.65 21.84
N ALA A 39 -26.35 -5.80 21.23
CA ALA A 39 -27.67 -6.29 20.81
C ALA A 39 -28.61 -6.52 21.99
N SER A 40 -28.09 -6.71 23.22
CA SER A 40 -28.88 -6.89 24.41
C SER A 40 -29.55 -5.60 24.92
N ILE A 41 -29.04 -4.45 24.51
CA ILE A 41 -29.44 -3.13 24.99
C ILE A 41 -30.19 -2.32 23.94
N ILE A 42 -29.74 -2.45 22.67
CA ILE A 42 -30.27 -1.63 21.58
C ILE A 42 -31.64 -2.09 21.12
N ARG A 43 -32.54 -1.13 20.88
CA ARG A 43 -33.84 -1.38 20.25
C ARG A 43 -33.82 -0.83 18.84
N ILE A 44 -33.94 -1.69 17.85
CA ILE A 44 -33.89 -1.34 16.43
C ILE A 44 -35.09 -1.95 15.73
N ASP A 45 -35.69 -1.19 14.83
CA ASP A 45 -36.64 -1.74 13.87
C ASP A 45 -35.84 -2.51 12.79
N THR A 46 -35.92 -3.82 12.86
CA THR A 46 -35.19 -4.72 11.94
C THR A 46 -35.89 -4.87 10.58
N SER A 47 -37.10 -4.36 10.40
CA SER A 47 -37.89 -4.53 9.18
C SER A 47 -37.23 -3.88 7.94
N SER A 48 -36.41 -2.84 8.17
CA SER A 48 -35.69 -2.12 7.11
C SER A 48 -34.29 -2.71 6.79
N PHE A 49 -33.89 -3.78 7.51
CA PHE A 49 -32.57 -4.39 7.34
C PHE A 49 -32.67 -5.84 6.86
N LYS A 50 -31.71 -6.23 6.04
CA LYS A 50 -31.41 -7.64 5.80
C LYS A 50 -30.58 -8.17 6.97
N VAL A 51 -31.23 -8.89 7.90
CA VAL A 51 -30.58 -9.37 9.12
C VAL A 51 -29.76 -10.62 8.83
N ILE A 52 -28.51 -10.63 9.30
CA ILE A 52 -27.59 -11.77 9.25
C ILE A 52 -27.29 -12.18 10.70
N TYR A 53 -27.77 -13.32 11.12
CA TYR A 53 -27.54 -13.86 12.46
C TYR A 53 -26.17 -14.52 12.53
N LEU A 54 -25.35 -14.10 13.51
CA LEU A 54 -23.96 -14.51 13.70
C LEU A 54 -23.70 -15.09 15.10
N GLU A 55 -24.73 -15.67 15.72
CA GLU A 55 -24.58 -16.29 17.03
C GLU A 55 -23.46 -17.34 17.04
N GLY A 56 -22.59 -17.28 18.05
CA GLY A 56 -21.43 -18.16 18.17
C GLY A 56 -20.29 -17.86 17.21
N LYS A 57 -20.40 -16.80 16.38
CA LYS A 57 -19.30 -16.35 15.49
C LYS A 57 -18.61 -15.14 16.03
N GLU A 58 -17.34 -15.00 15.66
CA GLU A 58 -16.55 -13.81 15.94
C GLU A 58 -16.46 -12.90 14.72
N ILE A 59 -16.59 -11.60 14.92
CA ILE A 59 -16.58 -10.58 13.87
C ILE A 59 -15.33 -9.72 14.06
N TYR A 60 -14.55 -9.58 13.00
CA TYR A 60 -13.35 -8.76 12.96
C TYR A 60 -13.42 -7.76 11.82
N PRO A 61 -12.80 -6.58 11.94
CA PRO A 61 -12.52 -5.74 10.78
C PRO A 61 -11.63 -6.48 9.79
N ALA A 62 -11.81 -6.21 8.51
CA ALA A 62 -10.95 -6.76 7.48
C ALA A 62 -9.48 -6.35 7.69
N LEU A 63 -8.56 -7.28 7.41
CA LEU A 63 -7.13 -7.01 7.45
C LEU A 63 -6.69 -6.29 6.17
N ILE A 64 -5.70 -5.42 6.33
CA ILE A 64 -5.08 -4.66 5.25
C ILE A 64 -3.61 -5.05 5.18
N ALA A 65 -3.15 -5.57 4.04
CA ALA A 65 -1.74 -5.89 3.83
C ALA A 65 -1.03 -4.74 3.09
N LEU A 66 -0.07 -4.12 3.76
CA LEU A 66 0.70 -3.00 3.22
C LEU A 66 2.03 -3.47 2.63
N ASN A 67 2.56 -2.69 1.66
CA ASN A 67 3.87 -2.90 1.04
C ASN A 67 4.06 -4.30 0.45
N THR A 68 3.04 -4.78 -0.26
CA THR A 68 3.00 -6.12 -0.88
C THR A 68 3.33 -6.08 -2.37
N GLN A 69 3.43 -7.25 -3.00
CA GLN A 69 3.52 -7.45 -4.45
C GLN A 69 2.32 -8.26 -4.97
N ILE A 70 1.25 -8.33 -4.20
CA ILE A 70 0.05 -9.06 -4.57
C ILE A 70 -0.54 -8.43 -5.83
N GLY A 71 -0.89 -9.29 -6.79
CA GLY A 71 -1.32 -8.88 -8.12
C GLY A 71 -0.22 -8.36 -9.06
N LEU A 72 1.04 -8.21 -8.56
CA LEU A 72 2.20 -7.83 -9.38
C LEU A 72 3.19 -8.98 -9.56
N LYS A 73 2.92 -10.12 -8.94
CA LYS A 73 3.78 -11.30 -8.98
C LYS A 73 2.94 -12.55 -8.77
N GLU A 74 3.09 -13.52 -9.67
CA GLU A 74 2.34 -14.78 -9.58
C GLU A 74 3.20 -15.95 -9.10
N ILE A 75 4.25 -16.31 -9.85
CA ILE A 75 5.08 -17.49 -9.56
C ILE A 75 6.51 -17.05 -9.26
N ASP A 76 6.99 -17.35 -8.06
CA ASP A 76 8.32 -16.94 -7.58
C ASP A 76 9.48 -17.34 -8.50
N GLN A 77 9.40 -18.52 -9.10
CA GLN A 77 10.47 -19.07 -9.94
C GLN A 77 10.37 -18.66 -11.41
N VAL A 78 9.30 -17.95 -11.79
CA VAL A 78 9.06 -17.55 -13.18
C VAL A 78 9.15 -16.04 -13.30
N ARG A 79 10.32 -15.53 -13.75
CA ARG A 79 10.57 -14.09 -13.88
C ARG A 79 9.57 -13.38 -14.79
N GLN A 80 9.03 -14.05 -15.79
CA GLN A 80 8.04 -13.49 -16.72
C GLN A 80 6.70 -13.19 -16.07
N SER A 81 6.45 -13.70 -14.87
CA SER A 81 5.26 -13.40 -14.06
C SER A 81 5.50 -12.30 -13.02
N HIS A 82 6.60 -11.55 -13.14
CA HIS A 82 7.00 -10.50 -12.21
C HIS A 82 6.86 -9.12 -12.85
N ASP A 83 5.76 -8.44 -12.56
CA ASP A 83 5.46 -7.09 -13.04
C ASP A 83 5.67 -6.00 -11.97
N PHE A 84 6.37 -6.37 -10.90
CA PHE A 84 6.64 -5.44 -9.80
C PHE A 84 7.92 -4.64 -9.97
N GLN A 85 8.76 -4.93 -10.97
CA GLN A 85 10.07 -4.31 -11.12
C GLN A 85 10.33 -3.87 -12.56
N GLU A 86 10.71 -2.60 -12.72
CA GLU A 86 11.13 -2.02 -13.98
C GLU A 86 12.66 -1.85 -14.03
N THR A 87 13.20 -1.76 -15.26
CA THR A 87 14.63 -1.54 -15.49
C THR A 87 15.05 -0.11 -15.12
N GLY A 88 16.31 0.03 -14.64
CA GLY A 88 16.90 1.32 -14.27
C GLY A 88 16.76 1.64 -12.79
N LEU A 89 17.42 2.75 -12.40
CA LEU A 89 17.48 3.19 -11.00
C LEU A 89 16.36 4.15 -10.62
N LEU A 90 15.83 4.90 -11.57
CA LEU A 90 14.90 6.00 -11.33
C LEU A 90 13.65 5.82 -12.18
N ASN A 91 12.59 5.28 -11.58
CA ASN A 91 11.33 4.93 -12.24
C ASN A 91 10.09 5.53 -11.56
N PRO A 92 10.06 6.83 -11.25
CA PRO A 92 8.95 7.46 -10.52
C PRO A 92 7.63 7.49 -11.30
N ASN A 93 7.68 7.31 -12.62
CA ASN A 93 6.54 7.25 -13.53
C ASN A 93 5.87 5.87 -13.59
N VAL A 94 6.52 4.82 -13.07
CA VAL A 94 5.94 3.47 -12.98
C VAL A 94 4.82 3.45 -11.95
N ARG A 95 3.71 2.79 -12.27
CA ARG A 95 2.54 2.68 -11.40
C ARG A 95 2.14 1.22 -11.22
N ALA A 96 1.98 0.79 -9.99
CA ALA A 96 1.46 -0.55 -9.68
C ALA A 96 0.06 -0.79 -10.27
N LEU A 97 -0.72 0.29 -10.43
CA LEU A 97 -2.08 0.26 -10.94
C LEU A 97 -2.20 -0.48 -12.28
N SER A 98 -1.32 -0.15 -13.25
CA SER A 98 -1.40 -0.70 -14.62
C SER A 98 -0.97 -2.16 -14.73
N SER A 99 -0.28 -2.68 -13.72
CA SER A 99 0.25 -4.05 -13.69
C SER A 99 -0.51 -4.97 -12.74
N PHE A 100 -1.55 -4.46 -12.07
CA PHE A 100 -2.29 -5.25 -11.11
C PHE A 100 -3.16 -6.31 -11.79
N ASN A 101 -2.93 -7.57 -11.43
CA ASN A 101 -3.72 -8.72 -11.85
C ASN A 101 -4.76 -9.07 -10.77
N GLY A 102 -6.04 -8.72 -11.01
CA GLY A 102 -7.15 -9.06 -10.13
C GLY A 102 -7.51 -10.54 -10.12
N GLU A 103 -7.07 -11.32 -11.13
CA GLU A 103 -7.30 -12.75 -11.24
C GLU A 103 -6.17 -13.61 -10.64
N SER A 104 -5.26 -12.99 -9.89
CA SER A 104 -4.15 -13.69 -9.23
C SER A 104 -4.64 -14.82 -8.33
N GLN A 105 -4.05 -16.01 -8.50
CA GLN A 105 -4.46 -17.24 -7.80
C GLN A 105 -4.26 -17.17 -6.28
N ILE A 106 -3.47 -16.22 -5.77
CA ILE A 106 -3.28 -16.03 -4.33
C ILE A 106 -4.44 -15.25 -3.68
N ILE A 107 -5.16 -14.44 -4.45
CA ILE A 107 -6.21 -13.55 -3.94
C ILE A 107 -7.31 -14.32 -3.18
N PRO A 108 -7.89 -15.42 -3.69
CA PRO A 108 -8.89 -16.19 -2.95
C PRO A 108 -8.39 -16.68 -1.59
N THR A 109 -7.12 -17.10 -1.51
CA THR A 109 -6.50 -17.54 -0.24
C THR A 109 -6.39 -16.38 0.76
N LEU A 110 -6.00 -15.19 0.29
CA LEU A 110 -5.91 -14.00 1.15
C LEU A 110 -7.28 -13.58 1.69
N ILE A 111 -8.29 -13.59 0.83
CA ILE A 111 -9.68 -13.30 1.23
C ILE A 111 -10.14 -14.30 2.30
N ALA A 112 -9.87 -15.60 2.11
CA ALA A 112 -10.20 -16.63 3.09
C ALA A 112 -9.48 -16.42 4.45
N CYS A 113 -8.30 -15.76 4.45
CA CYS A 113 -7.57 -15.37 5.65
C CYS A 113 -8.05 -14.01 6.24
N GLY A 114 -9.06 -13.38 5.66
CA GLY A 114 -9.61 -12.09 6.13
C GLY A 114 -8.85 -10.86 5.64
N ILE A 115 -7.91 -10.99 4.70
CA ILE A 115 -7.24 -9.86 4.04
C ILE A 115 -8.08 -9.45 2.84
N LEU A 116 -8.72 -8.28 2.93
CA LEU A 116 -9.61 -7.79 1.87
C LEU A 116 -9.03 -6.60 1.10
N TYR A 117 -7.98 -5.97 1.62
CA TYR A 117 -7.32 -4.83 0.99
C TYR A 117 -5.81 -5.01 0.97
N VAL A 118 -5.19 -4.57 -0.10
CA VAL A 118 -3.73 -4.61 -0.25
C VAL A 118 -3.20 -3.29 -0.83
N GLN A 119 -2.04 -2.88 -0.35
CA GLN A 119 -1.22 -1.89 -1.02
C GLN A 119 -0.20 -2.65 -1.87
N SER A 120 -0.35 -2.64 -3.18
CA SER A 120 0.61 -3.24 -4.10
C SER A 120 1.65 -2.22 -4.51
N CYS A 121 2.92 -2.58 -4.33
CA CYS A 121 4.06 -1.68 -4.46
C CYS A 121 5.07 -2.20 -5.48
N PRO A 122 5.50 -1.36 -6.43
CA PRO A 122 6.63 -1.70 -7.27
C PRO A 122 7.92 -1.76 -6.43
N LYS A 123 8.88 -2.53 -6.86
CA LYS A 123 10.19 -2.74 -6.23
C LYS A 123 11.33 -2.44 -7.20
N GLY A 124 12.55 -2.37 -6.66
CA GLY A 124 13.77 -2.18 -7.46
C GLY A 124 14.15 -0.70 -7.65
N GLY A 125 15.38 -0.49 -8.11
CA GLY A 125 15.95 0.85 -8.29
C GLY A 125 16.07 1.65 -7.00
N LEU A 126 16.38 2.93 -7.13
CA LEU A 126 16.33 3.93 -6.07
C LEU A 126 14.90 4.51 -5.94
N LEU A 127 14.26 4.77 -7.09
CA LEU A 127 12.84 5.10 -7.19
C LEU A 127 12.14 3.94 -7.89
N SER A 128 11.31 3.22 -7.16
CA SER A 128 10.61 2.03 -7.69
C SER A 128 9.38 2.38 -8.51
N GLY A 129 8.72 3.47 -8.16
CA GLY A 129 7.43 3.86 -8.72
C GLY A 129 6.38 4.10 -7.65
N LYS A 130 5.13 4.22 -8.09
CA LYS A 130 3.99 4.55 -7.25
C LYS A 130 3.18 3.30 -6.90
N SER A 131 2.86 3.14 -5.62
CA SER A 131 1.93 2.12 -5.15
C SER A 131 0.48 2.50 -5.44
N ALA A 132 -0.37 1.48 -5.48
CA ALA A 132 -1.81 1.63 -5.52
C ALA A 132 -2.46 0.76 -4.44
N PHE A 133 -3.67 1.13 -4.02
CA PHE A 133 -4.42 0.46 -2.99
C PHE A 133 -5.63 -0.23 -3.61
N PHE A 134 -5.75 -1.54 -3.42
CA PHE A 134 -6.74 -2.38 -4.06
C PHE A 134 -7.63 -3.11 -3.05
N LYS A 135 -8.87 -3.29 -3.42
CA LYS A 135 -9.82 -4.20 -2.84
C LYS A 135 -9.74 -5.54 -3.57
N LEU A 136 -9.64 -6.65 -2.86
CA LEU A 136 -9.30 -7.96 -3.45
C LEU A 136 -10.45 -8.75 -4.04
N ASN A 137 -11.69 -8.34 -3.87
CA ASN A 137 -12.86 -9.09 -4.35
C ASN A 137 -13.37 -8.63 -5.73
N GLU A 138 -12.60 -7.85 -6.46
CA GLU A 138 -12.92 -7.37 -7.81
C GLU A 138 -12.06 -8.09 -8.86
N TRP A 139 -12.62 -8.29 -10.04
CA TRP A 139 -11.97 -9.06 -11.10
C TRP A 139 -11.04 -8.22 -12.00
N ASN A 140 -11.25 -6.92 -12.05
CA ASN A 140 -10.42 -6.00 -12.83
C ASN A 140 -9.79 -4.90 -11.96
N TRP A 141 -8.75 -4.30 -12.46
CA TRP A 141 -7.99 -3.29 -11.71
C TRP A 141 -8.74 -1.95 -11.59
N GLU A 142 -9.62 -1.60 -12.53
CA GLU A 142 -10.41 -0.36 -12.48
C GLU A 142 -11.39 -0.37 -11.30
N GLU A 143 -12.07 -1.50 -11.09
CA GLU A 143 -13.02 -1.67 -9.99
C GLU A 143 -12.31 -1.96 -8.66
N ALA A 144 -11.17 -2.67 -8.72
CA ALA A 144 -10.36 -2.99 -7.56
C ALA A 144 -9.67 -1.78 -6.95
N ALA A 145 -9.31 -0.76 -7.76
CA ALA A 145 -8.53 0.38 -7.31
C ALA A 145 -9.32 1.32 -6.40
N VAL A 146 -8.99 1.32 -5.11
CA VAL A 146 -9.51 2.29 -4.12
C VAL A 146 -8.72 3.58 -4.15
N ILE A 147 -7.37 3.48 -4.27
CA ILE A 147 -6.46 4.61 -4.43
C ILE A 147 -5.51 4.27 -5.58
N GLN A 148 -5.60 5.02 -6.68
CA GLN A 148 -4.84 4.74 -7.89
C GLN A 148 -3.34 5.03 -7.76
N GLU A 149 -2.97 6.07 -7.00
CA GLU A 149 -1.58 6.47 -6.74
C GLU A 149 -1.45 6.86 -5.27
N ASP A 150 -1.19 5.89 -4.38
CA ASP A 150 -1.10 6.16 -2.93
C ASP A 150 0.19 6.88 -2.57
N GLY A 151 1.33 6.47 -3.13
CA GLY A 151 2.60 7.16 -2.88
C GLY A 151 3.79 6.61 -3.64
N LEU A 152 4.85 7.41 -3.71
CA LEU A 152 6.11 7.05 -4.33
C LEU A 152 6.97 6.24 -3.37
N HIS A 153 7.57 5.16 -3.87
CA HIS A 153 8.50 4.31 -3.10
C HIS A 153 9.94 4.64 -3.43
N ILE A 154 10.71 5.03 -2.40
CA ILE A 154 12.14 5.30 -2.43
C ILE A 154 12.87 4.20 -1.68
N ASN A 155 13.77 3.49 -2.34
CA ASN A 155 14.70 2.58 -1.68
C ASN A 155 15.96 3.37 -1.32
N TRP A 156 16.06 3.76 -0.06
CA TRP A 156 17.24 4.49 0.41
C TRP A 156 18.50 3.64 0.24
N PRO A 157 19.61 4.20 -0.30
CA PRO A 157 20.83 3.46 -0.48
C PRO A 157 21.31 2.83 0.83
N ARG A 158 21.76 1.57 0.77
CA ARG A 158 22.35 0.90 1.95
C ARG A 158 23.79 1.36 2.15
N GLN A 159 24.12 1.74 3.39
CA GLN A 159 25.51 2.06 3.75
C GLN A 159 26.41 0.83 3.80
N HIS A 160 25.84 -0.31 4.17
CA HIS A 160 26.55 -1.58 4.28
C HIS A 160 25.78 -2.69 3.56
N HIS A 161 26.52 -3.61 2.91
CA HIS A 161 25.99 -4.85 2.38
C HIS A 161 26.22 -5.95 3.43
N TYR A 162 25.12 -6.54 3.91
CA TYR A 162 25.16 -7.67 4.82
C TYR A 162 24.97 -8.95 4.00
N HIS A 163 25.95 -9.87 4.06
CA HIS A 163 25.80 -11.22 3.52
C HIS A 163 25.30 -12.13 4.64
N TYR A 164 24.08 -12.63 4.50
CA TYR A 164 23.55 -13.71 5.35
C TYR A 164 24.09 -15.05 4.84
N TRP A 165 25.34 -15.37 5.20
CA TRP A 165 25.88 -16.69 5.00
C TRP A 165 26.33 -17.23 6.36
N HIS A 166 25.68 -18.32 6.81
CA HIS A 166 25.94 -19.02 8.08
C HIS A 166 26.04 -18.14 9.34
N TRP A 167 24.97 -18.06 10.11
CA TRP A 167 24.89 -17.74 11.56
C TRP A 167 25.91 -16.73 12.16
N SER A 168 26.78 -16.12 11.38
CA SER A 168 27.67 -15.05 11.76
C SER A 168 27.23 -13.75 11.11
N VAL A 169 26.83 -12.79 11.94
CA VAL A 169 26.65 -11.39 11.51
C VAL A 169 28.04 -10.79 11.33
N GLU A 170 28.68 -11.07 10.21
CA GLU A 170 29.88 -10.30 9.84
C GLU A 170 29.47 -8.85 9.64
N ARG A 171 30.27 -7.93 10.19
CA ARG A 171 30.12 -6.49 9.94
C ARG A 171 30.07 -6.28 8.44
N GLY A 172 28.90 -5.82 7.95
CA GLY A 172 28.66 -5.67 6.53
C GLY A 172 29.74 -4.84 5.84
N ARG A 173 30.11 -5.24 4.63
CA ARG A 173 31.08 -4.47 3.82
C ARG A 173 30.49 -3.12 3.47
N LYS A 174 31.25 -2.02 3.70
CA LYS A 174 30.85 -0.66 3.35
C LYS A 174 30.51 -0.58 1.86
N ASN A 175 29.37 -0.01 1.54
CA ASN A 175 28.93 0.20 0.16
C ASN A 175 29.68 1.39 -0.45
N LYS A 176 30.57 1.13 -1.38
CA LYS A 176 31.37 2.17 -2.07
C LYS A 176 30.50 3.12 -2.92
N ASN A 177 29.32 2.67 -3.35
CA ASN A 177 28.41 3.46 -4.18
C ASN A 177 27.36 4.22 -3.36
N TYR A 178 27.41 4.15 -2.03
CA TYR A 178 26.42 4.79 -1.17
C TYR A 178 26.23 6.27 -1.52
N GLN A 179 27.32 7.06 -1.42
CA GLN A 179 27.28 8.51 -1.68
C GLN A 179 26.85 8.82 -3.11
N LYS A 180 27.39 8.12 -4.08
CA LYS A 180 27.00 8.28 -5.48
C LYS A 180 25.50 8.07 -5.69
N ASN A 181 24.91 7.08 -5.05
CA ASN A 181 23.46 6.82 -5.16
C ASN A 181 22.62 7.89 -4.46
N VAL A 182 23.08 8.42 -3.32
CA VAL A 182 22.44 9.56 -2.65
C VAL A 182 22.50 10.79 -3.56
N ASP A 183 23.66 11.07 -4.17
CA ASP A 183 23.85 12.23 -5.06
C ASP A 183 22.95 12.11 -6.31
N VAL A 184 22.82 10.91 -6.89
CA VAL A 184 21.92 10.65 -8.02
C VAL A 184 20.47 10.92 -7.63
N LEU A 185 20.04 10.47 -6.44
CA LEU A 185 18.68 10.69 -5.96
C LEU A 185 18.41 12.18 -5.73
N THR A 186 19.32 12.85 -5.03
CA THR A 186 19.22 14.29 -4.72
C THR A 186 19.20 15.14 -5.99
N GLY A 187 20.13 14.87 -6.92
CA GLY A 187 20.17 15.55 -8.21
C GLY A 187 18.88 15.41 -8.99
N PHE A 188 18.34 14.19 -9.05
CA PHE A 188 17.08 13.92 -9.74
C PHE A 188 15.88 14.68 -9.15
N PHE A 189 15.82 14.81 -7.82
CA PHE A 189 14.76 15.60 -7.17
C PHE A 189 14.91 17.10 -7.46
N HIS A 190 16.13 17.65 -7.46
CA HIS A 190 16.39 19.05 -7.83
C HIS A 190 16.00 19.33 -9.29
N GLU A 191 16.42 18.47 -10.22
CA GLU A 191 16.07 18.57 -11.64
C GLU A 191 14.55 18.49 -11.84
N SER A 192 13.89 17.56 -11.16
CA SER A 192 12.44 17.44 -11.21
C SER A 192 11.72 18.66 -10.64
N LYS A 193 12.24 19.27 -9.57
CA LYS A 193 11.70 20.51 -9.00
C LYS A 193 11.82 21.67 -10.00
N ALA A 194 13.00 21.82 -10.62
CA ALA A 194 13.24 22.83 -11.65
C ALA A 194 12.30 22.63 -12.87
N TYR A 195 12.17 21.38 -13.35
CA TYR A 195 11.28 21.02 -14.45
C TYR A 195 9.81 21.39 -14.15
N ASN A 196 9.31 21.04 -12.96
CA ASN A 196 7.90 21.25 -12.59
C ASN A 196 7.57 22.71 -12.24
N THR A 197 8.55 23.56 -12.00
CA THR A 197 8.38 25.01 -11.84
C THR A 197 8.39 25.76 -13.17
N THR A 198 8.89 25.15 -14.24
CA THR A 198 8.93 25.75 -15.58
C THR A 198 7.54 25.72 -16.20
N LYS A 199 7.03 26.90 -16.65
CA LYS A 199 5.67 27.03 -17.21
C LYS A 199 5.46 26.27 -18.53
N SER A 200 6.51 26.09 -19.34
CA SER A 200 6.47 25.39 -20.62
C SER A 200 7.81 24.71 -20.86
N PRO A 201 8.00 23.47 -20.40
CA PRO A 201 9.21 22.74 -20.68
C PRO A 201 9.32 22.45 -22.20
N LEU A 202 10.52 22.55 -22.75
CA LEU A 202 10.79 22.31 -24.18
C LEU A 202 10.46 20.87 -24.61
N GLU A 203 10.67 19.91 -23.69
CA GLU A 203 10.40 18.50 -23.92
C GLU A 203 9.63 17.90 -22.73
N THR A 204 8.75 16.96 -23.01
CA THR A 204 8.00 16.22 -21.97
C THR A 204 8.90 15.14 -21.38
N ASN A 205 9.22 15.27 -20.10
CA ASN A 205 9.90 14.22 -19.34
C ASN A 205 8.92 13.61 -18.30
N LEU A 206 8.44 12.39 -18.61
CA LEU A 206 7.46 11.69 -17.77
C LEU A 206 8.01 11.39 -16.37
N LYS A 207 9.32 11.14 -16.23
CA LYS A 207 9.94 10.86 -14.94
C LYS A 207 9.94 12.09 -14.03
N TYR A 208 10.28 13.26 -14.58
CA TYR A 208 10.22 14.51 -13.81
C TYR A 208 8.78 14.93 -13.52
N ALA A 209 7.90 14.80 -14.50
CA ALA A 209 6.47 15.13 -14.33
C ALA A 209 5.81 14.28 -13.24
N ALA A 210 6.22 13.01 -13.08
CA ALA A 210 5.67 12.11 -12.08
C ALA A 210 5.89 12.58 -10.63
N LEU A 211 6.93 13.42 -10.37
CA LEU A 211 7.21 13.98 -9.04
C LEU A 211 6.41 15.23 -8.71
N LYS A 212 5.63 15.78 -9.64
CA LYS A 212 4.87 17.04 -9.44
C LYS A 212 3.98 17.01 -8.21
N ALA A 213 3.22 15.94 -8.02
CA ALA A 213 2.31 15.82 -6.88
C ALA A 213 3.05 15.72 -5.54
N ILE A 214 4.24 15.10 -5.54
CA ILE A 214 5.11 14.96 -4.36
C ILE A 214 5.72 16.30 -3.99
N ILE A 215 6.30 17.01 -4.96
CA ILE A 215 6.91 18.34 -4.76
C ILE A 215 5.88 19.34 -4.23
N ASN A 216 4.63 19.22 -4.64
CA ASN A 216 3.53 20.07 -4.18
C ASN A 216 2.91 19.61 -2.83
N GLY A 217 3.43 18.55 -2.21
CA GLY A 217 2.92 18.00 -0.95
C GLY A 217 1.57 17.25 -1.07
N ASN A 218 1.11 16.96 -2.28
CA ASN A 218 -0.19 16.31 -2.54
C ASN A 218 -0.12 14.78 -2.62
N GLN A 219 1.07 14.17 -2.51
CA GLN A 219 1.26 12.73 -2.57
C GLN A 219 2.28 12.28 -1.52
N LYS A 220 2.05 11.12 -0.91
CA LYS A 220 2.93 10.52 0.09
C LYS A 220 4.23 10.00 -0.53
N VAL A 221 5.26 9.92 0.30
CA VAL A 221 6.53 9.26 -0.02
C VAL A 221 6.79 8.17 1.02
N PHE A 222 7.02 6.95 0.56
CA PHE A 222 7.39 5.80 1.38
C PHE A 222 8.89 5.53 1.20
N ILE A 223 9.68 5.68 2.27
CA ILE A 223 11.12 5.47 2.22
C ILE A 223 11.45 4.16 2.93
N HIS A 224 12.11 3.26 2.19
CA HIS A 224 12.60 1.99 2.70
C HIS A 224 14.06 2.15 3.15
N ALA A 225 14.29 2.17 4.44
CA ALA A 225 15.62 2.27 5.06
C ALA A 225 15.75 1.20 6.15
N TYR A 226 16.99 0.74 6.44
CA TYR A 226 17.22 -0.43 7.26
C TYR A 226 18.07 -0.16 8.51
N SER A 227 18.77 0.96 8.58
CA SER A 227 19.57 1.34 9.74
C SER A 227 19.20 2.72 10.25
N SER A 228 19.49 3.00 11.53
CA SER A 228 19.22 4.31 12.13
C SER A 228 19.91 5.45 11.37
N ALA A 229 21.14 5.23 10.91
CA ALA A 229 21.88 6.22 10.13
C ALA A 229 21.22 6.47 8.77
N GLU A 230 20.76 5.42 8.09
CA GLU A 230 20.03 5.54 6.82
C GLU A 230 18.70 6.29 7.01
N ILE A 231 17.95 5.99 8.08
CA ILE A 231 16.71 6.70 8.41
C ILE A 231 16.96 8.18 8.64
N LEU A 232 17.99 8.53 9.44
CA LEU A 232 18.32 9.95 9.70
C LEU A 232 18.73 10.69 8.43
N ASN A 233 19.53 10.06 7.56
CA ASN A 233 19.92 10.64 6.28
C ASN A 233 18.74 10.82 5.34
N ALA A 234 17.82 9.84 5.29
CA ALA A 234 16.59 9.93 4.51
C ALA A 234 15.66 11.05 5.01
N LEU A 235 15.54 11.21 6.34
CA LEU A 235 14.77 12.32 6.93
C LEU A 235 15.41 13.69 6.64
N SER A 236 16.74 13.78 6.64
CA SER A 236 17.44 15.01 6.24
C SER A 236 17.17 15.34 4.78
N PHE A 237 17.28 14.34 3.89
CA PHE A 237 16.97 14.51 2.47
C PHE A 237 15.55 15.05 2.23
N ILE A 238 14.54 14.50 2.91
CA ILE A 238 13.14 14.96 2.72
C ILE A 238 12.91 16.39 3.20
N LYS A 239 13.67 16.88 4.16
CA LYS A 239 13.55 18.28 4.63
C LYS A 239 13.99 19.31 3.60
N ASP A 240 14.80 18.90 2.63
CA ASP A 240 15.32 19.79 1.58
C ASP A 240 14.33 19.96 0.40
N PHE A 241 13.28 19.17 0.37
CA PHE A 241 12.26 19.14 -0.69
C PHE A 241 10.85 19.37 -0.20
#